data_68becf98601b8ca92baa92764b70bd3c
#
_entry.id   68becf98601b8ca92baa92764b70bd3c
#
_cell.length_a   1.000
_cell.length_b   1.000
_cell.length_c   1.000
_cell.angle_alpha   90.00
_cell.angle_beta   90.00
_cell.angle_gamma   90.00
#
_symmetry.space_group_name_H-M   'P 1'
#
loop_
_entity.id
_entity.type
_entity.pdbx_description
1 polymer ?
#
loop_
_entity_poly.entity_id
_entity_poly.type
_entity_poly.pdbx_seq_one_letter_code
_entity_poly.pdbx_strand_id
1 'polypeptide(L)'
;PPKLLVVGGGIIGLEMATVYQALGARIDIVELQDQLIPGCDPDLVKPLHKRVAKRYRRIILSTRVTDMQAQRDGIKVTFDGKDAPSEELYDKVLVAVGRQPNGTRIGAERAGIQVDERGFIPVDQHMRTNVPNIYAIGDVVGNPMLAHKATHEAKVAAEVIAGLPALFDPMTIPSVAYTDPEVAWMGLT
;
A
#
# COMPACT_ATOMS: atom_id res chain seq x y z
N PRO A 1 -1.36 11.04 25.20
CA PRO A 1 -1.11 10.13 24.09
C PRO A 1 -0.56 10.89 22.88
N PRO A 2 0.41 10.33 22.16
CA PRO A 2 1.04 10.99 21.03
C PRO A 2 0.03 11.26 19.91
N LYS A 3 0.24 12.38 19.23
CA LYS A 3 -0.54 12.80 18.07
C LYS A 3 0.17 12.32 16.81
N LEU A 4 -0.43 11.35 16.13
CA LEU A 4 0.11 10.72 14.93
C LEU A 4 -0.67 11.16 13.70
N LEU A 5 0.03 11.71 12.71
CA LEU A 5 -0.51 11.86 11.36
C LEU A 5 -0.18 10.62 10.52
N VAL A 6 -1.18 10.08 9.87
CA VAL A 6 -1.02 9.07 8.82
C VAL A 6 -1.29 9.72 7.47
N VAL A 7 -0.28 9.78 6.62
CA VAL A 7 -0.37 10.31 5.25
C VAL A 7 -0.65 9.14 4.31
N GLY A 8 -1.84 9.11 3.75
CA GLY A 8 -2.38 8.04 2.92
C GLY A 8 -3.47 7.24 3.63
N GLY A 9 -4.68 7.33 3.12
CA GLY A 9 -5.88 6.62 3.59
C GLY A 9 -6.11 5.26 2.90
N GLY A 10 -5.07 4.69 2.29
CA GLY A 10 -5.07 3.36 1.71
C GLY A 10 -4.99 2.25 2.77
N ILE A 11 -4.92 0.98 2.31
CA ILE A 11 -4.93 -0.21 3.18
C ILE A 11 -3.89 -0.10 4.30
N ILE A 12 -2.61 0.11 3.95
CA ILE A 12 -1.49 0.11 4.91
C ILE A 12 -1.66 1.24 5.94
N GLY A 13 -2.02 2.45 5.47
CA GLY A 13 -2.23 3.59 6.36
C GLY A 13 -3.32 3.33 7.39
N LEU A 14 -4.44 2.74 6.96
CA LEU A 14 -5.58 2.43 7.83
C LEU A 14 -5.29 1.27 8.80
N GLU A 15 -4.57 0.24 8.37
CA GLU A 15 -4.14 -0.86 9.25
C GLU A 15 -3.23 -0.33 10.37
N MET A 16 -2.22 0.46 10.02
CA MET A 16 -1.33 1.07 11.01
C MET A 16 -2.07 2.06 11.92
N ALA A 17 -2.98 2.86 11.36
CA ALA A 17 -3.82 3.75 12.15
C ALA A 17 -4.67 2.98 13.17
N THR A 18 -5.22 1.84 12.79
CA THR A 18 -6.00 0.96 13.68
C THR A 18 -5.15 0.44 14.83
N VAL A 19 -3.92 -0.04 14.55
CA VAL A 19 -2.98 -0.52 15.56
C VAL A 19 -2.57 0.61 16.51
N TYR A 20 -2.10 1.73 15.99
CA TYR A 20 -1.62 2.84 16.84
C TYR A 20 -2.75 3.50 17.64
N GLN A 21 -3.97 3.55 17.09
CA GLN A 21 -5.13 4.03 17.85
C GLN A 21 -5.44 3.10 19.03
N ALA A 22 -5.40 1.77 18.83
CA ALA A 22 -5.60 0.79 19.89
C ALA A 22 -4.52 0.88 20.98
N LEU A 23 -3.30 1.29 20.61
CA LEU A 23 -2.19 1.57 21.52
C LEU A 23 -2.28 2.96 22.18
N GLY A 24 -3.35 3.71 21.92
CA GLY A 24 -3.64 4.98 22.58
C GLY A 24 -3.17 6.23 21.85
N ALA A 25 -2.67 6.15 20.61
CA ALA A 25 -2.34 7.34 19.84
C ALA A 25 -3.60 8.09 19.37
N ARG A 26 -3.50 9.41 19.28
CA ARG A 26 -4.53 10.26 18.66
C ARG A 26 -4.25 10.36 17.16
N ILE A 27 -5.08 9.75 16.35
CA ILE A 27 -4.84 9.61 14.91
C ILE A 27 -5.52 10.72 14.11
N ASP A 28 -4.77 11.34 13.21
CA ASP A 28 -5.29 12.03 12.03
C ASP A 28 -4.89 11.25 10.80
N ILE A 29 -5.80 11.14 9.82
CA ILE A 29 -5.51 10.62 8.48
C ILE A 29 -5.69 11.76 7.49
N VAL A 30 -4.75 11.89 6.56
CA VAL A 30 -4.88 12.73 5.37
C VAL A 30 -4.81 11.86 4.13
N GLU A 31 -5.78 12.04 3.23
CA GLU A 31 -5.89 11.32 1.96
C GLU A 31 -6.09 12.31 0.82
N LEU A 32 -5.34 12.09 -0.28
CA LEU A 32 -5.39 12.93 -1.48
C LEU A 32 -6.72 12.76 -2.24
N GLN A 33 -7.25 11.55 -2.23
CA GLN A 33 -8.53 11.23 -2.88
C GLN A 33 -9.72 11.63 -2.00
N ASP A 34 -10.91 11.54 -2.55
CA ASP A 34 -12.17 11.90 -1.89
C ASP A 34 -12.73 10.78 -1.01
N GLN A 35 -12.06 9.62 -0.95
CA GLN A 35 -12.45 8.50 -0.08
C GLN A 35 -11.24 7.75 0.49
N LEU A 36 -11.46 7.01 1.59
CA LEU A 36 -10.54 6.00 2.11
C LEU A 36 -10.53 4.78 1.18
N ILE A 37 -9.42 4.04 1.17
CA ILE A 37 -9.18 2.86 0.31
C ILE A 37 -9.53 3.18 -1.15
N PRO A 38 -8.81 4.12 -1.80
CA PRO A 38 -9.05 4.44 -3.20
C PRO A 38 -9.03 3.18 -4.07
N GLY A 39 -10.02 3.04 -4.96
CA GLY A 39 -10.18 1.86 -5.81
C GLY A 39 -11.04 0.73 -5.23
N CYS A 40 -11.54 0.87 -3.99
CA CYS A 40 -12.57 0.00 -3.44
C CYS A 40 -13.95 0.66 -3.59
N ASP A 41 -14.99 -0.14 -3.78
CA ASP A 41 -16.36 0.39 -3.91
C ASP A 41 -16.79 1.18 -2.66
N PRO A 42 -17.39 2.36 -2.84
CA PRO A 42 -17.74 3.25 -1.73
C PRO A 42 -18.69 2.64 -0.69
N ASP A 43 -19.56 1.72 -1.09
CA ASP A 43 -20.48 1.03 -0.20
C ASP A 43 -19.77 0.09 0.77
N LEU A 44 -18.67 -0.56 0.32
CA LEU A 44 -17.81 -1.39 1.17
C LEU A 44 -16.96 -0.54 2.13
N VAL A 45 -16.54 0.64 1.71
CA VAL A 45 -15.72 1.55 2.53
C VAL A 45 -16.56 2.29 3.59
N LYS A 46 -17.83 2.55 3.31
CA LYS A 46 -18.72 3.34 4.17
C LYS A 46 -18.85 2.83 5.61
N PRO A 47 -19.01 1.51 5.88
CA PRO A 47 -19.04 0.99 7.25
C PRO A 47 -17.73 1.23 8.01
N LEU A 48 -16.59 1.03 7.37
CA LEU A 48 -15.27 1.32 7.93
C LEU A 48 -15.13 2.81 8.25
N HIS A 49 -15.40 3.69 7.27
CA HIS A 49 -15.33 5.14 7.46
C HIS A 49 -16.16 5.59 8.66
N LYS A 50 -17.42 5.13 8.75
CA LYS A 50 -18.31 5.43 9.89
C LYS A 50 -17.76 4.98 11.24
N ARG A 51 -17.04 3.86 11.25
CA ARG A 51 -16.42 3.32 12.47
C ARG A 51 -15.20 4.13 12.89
N VAL A 52 -14.26 4.36 11.96
CA VAL A 52 -13.01 5.04 12.27
C VAL A 52 -13.20 6.55 12.52
N ALA A 53 -14.20 7.18 11.91
CA ALA A 53 -14.55 8.57 12.19
C ALA A 53 -14.94 8.84 13.65
N LYS A 54 -15.36 7.78 14.39
CA LYS A 54 -15.67 7.88 15.84
C LYS A 54 -14.44 7.66 16.73
N ARG A 55 -13.35 7.12 16.18
CA ARG A 55 -12.15 6.72 16.91
C ARG A 55 -10.97 7.64 16.63
N TYR A 56 -10.85 8.13 15.39
CA TYR A 56 -9.79 9.02 15.00
C TYR A 56 -10.16 10.47 15.30
N ARG A 57 -9.17 11.30 15.51
CA ARG A 57 -9.36 12.71 15.77
C ARG A 57 -9.89 13.42 14.53
N ARG A 58 -9.33 13.12 13.36
CA ARG A 58 -9.75 13.64 12.05
C ARG A 58 -9.47 12.67 10.92
N ILE A 59 -10.31 12.73 9.89
CA ILE A 59 -10.11 12.14 8.57
C ILE A 59 -10.23 13.29 7.58
N ILE A 60 -9.16 13.61 6.89
CA ILE A 60 -9.03 14.77 6.01
C ILE A 60 -8.86 14.23 4.59
N LEU A 61 -9.94 14.22 3.83
CA LEU A 61 -9.97 13.76 2.44
C LEU A 61 -9.69 14.90 1.46
N SER A 62 -9.49 14.60 0.19
CA SER A 62 -9.23 15.56 -0.89
C SER A 62 -8.16 16.59 -0.50
N THR A 63 -7.12 16.13 0.21
CA THR A 63 -6.12 17.01 0.81
C THR A 63 -4.72 16.48 0.55
N ARG A 64 -3.86 17.38 0.10
CA ARG A 64 -2.44 17.12 -0.13
C ARG A 64 -1.59 17.59 1.05
N VAL A 65 -0.61 16.82 1.44
CA VAL A 65 0.51 17.31 2.25
C VAL A 65 1.52 17.96 1.31
N THR A 66 1.82 19.23 1.55
CA THR A 66 2.72 20.02 0.69
C THR A 66 4.11 20.18 1.28
N ASP A 67 4.23 20.14 2.61
CA ASP A 67 5.52 20.24 3.29
C ASP A 67 5.52 19.56 4.66
N MET A 68 6.68 19.11 5.10
CA MET A 68 6.92 18.54 6.44
C MET A 68 8.28 19.02 6.95
N GLN A 69 8.27 19.71 8.07
CA GLN A 69 9.46 20.26 8.70
C GLN A 69 9.65 19.71 10.10
N ALA A 70 10.78 19.05 10.34
CA ALA A 70 11.15 18.64 11.69
C ALA A 70 11.46 19.88 12.54
N GLN A 71 10.85 19.96 13.72
CA GLN A 71 11.04 21.00 14.71
C GLN A 71 11.42 20.38 16.06
N ARG A 72 11.83 21.22 17.01
CA ARG A 72 12.20 20.77 18.36
C ARG A 72 11.08 19.98 19.03
N ASP A 73 9.84 20.40 18.83
CA ASP A 73 8.67 19.90 19.55
C ASP A 73 7.80 18.95 18.70
N GLY A 74 8.28 18.56 17.51
CA GLY A 74 7.55 17.65 16.63
C GLY A 74 7.79 17.90 15.15
N ILE A 75 6.84 17.50 14.34
CA ILE A 75 6.87 17.65 12.88
C ILE A 75 5.73 18.58 12.49
N LYS A 76 6.09 19.77 11.97
CA LYS A 76 5.12 20.70 11.39
C LYS A 76 4.76 20.22 9.99
N VAL A 77 3.48 20.05 9.73
CA VAL A 77 2.93 19.58 8.45
C VAL A 77 2.05 20.66 7.86
N THR A 78 2.27 20.99 6.58
CA THR A 78 1.48 21.93 5.81
C THR A 78 0.56 21.18 4.85
N PHE A 79 -0.68 21.61 4.76
CA PHE A 79 -1.73 20.98 3.96
C PHE A 79 -2.28 21.95 2.91
N ASP A 80 -2.71 21.35 1.79
CA ASP A 80 -3.48 22.00 0.74
C ASP A 80 -4.78 21.19 0.53
N GLY A 81 -5.89 21.74 1.01
CA GLY A 81 -7.21 21.13 0.95
C GLY A 81 -8.25 22.01 1.63
N LYS A 82 -9.48 21.99 1.11
CA LYS A 82 -10.56 22.90 1.53
C LYS A 82 -10.91 22.78 3.01
N ASP A 83 -10.92 21.55 3.55
CA ASP A 83 -11.36 21.26 4.93
C ASP A 83 -10.17 20.95 5.87
N ALA A 84 -8.95 21.16 5.38
CA ALA A 84 -7.72 20.98 6.16
C ALA A 84 -7.31 22.25 6.88
N PRO A 85 -6.62 22.14 8.04
CA PRO A 85 -5.87 23.28 8.58
C PRO A 85 -4.75 23.66 7.60
N SER A 86 -4.34 24.93 7.56
CA SER A 86 -3.20 25.34 6.73
C SER A 86 -1.91 24.62 7.16
N GLU A 87 -1.70 24.49 8.49
CA GLU A 87 -0.59 23.75 9.09
C GLU A 87 -0.96 23.18 10.46
N GLU A 88 -0.26 22.13 10.88
CA GLU A 88 -0.41 21.55 12.23
C GLU A 88 0.85 20.81 12.67
N LEU A 89 1.09 20.80 14.00
CA LEU A 89 2.20 20.09 14.62
C LEU A 89 1.77 18.69 15.08
N TYR A 90 2.60 17.68 14.75
CA TYR A 90 2.43 16.28 15.13
C TYR A 90 3.65 15.75 15.85
N ASP A 91 3.45 14.82 16.79
CA ASP A 91 4.55 14.14 17.47
C ASP A 91 5.26 13.18 16.52
N LYS A 92 4.50 12.52 15.64
CA LYS A 92 4.98 11.56 14.65
C LYS A 92 4.17 11.67 13.35
N VAL A 93 4.80 11.30 12.25
CA VAL A 93 4.16 11.17 10.94
C VAL A 93 4.50 9.80 10.36
N LEU A 94 3.50 9.07 9.92
CA LEU A 94 3.61 7.84 9.16
C LEU A 94 3.25 8.15 7.70
N VAL A 95 4.14 7.85 6.76
CA VAL A 95 3.90 8.03 5.33
C VAL A 95 3.57 6.68 4.70
N ALA A 96 2.37 6.55 4.14
CA ALA A 96 1.83 5.32 3.54
C ALA A 96 1.14 5.62 2.19
N VAL A 97 1.83 6.35 1.31
CA VAL A 97 1.30 6.87 0.03
C VAL A 97 1.55 5.93 -1.16
N GLY A 98 1.97 4.70 -0.93
CA GLY A 98 2.20 3.70 -1.96
C GLY A 98 3.52 2.96 -1.80
N ARG A 99 3.82 2.11 -2.79
CA ARG A 99 5.00 1.25 -2.84
C ARG A 99 5.69 1.38 -4.18
N GLN A 100 7.00 1.25 -4.18
CA GLN A 100 7.81 1.18 -5.39
C GLN A 100 8.55 -0.15 -5.44
N PRO A 101 8.59 -0.82 -6.60
CA PRO A 101 9.42 -2.01 -6.76
C PRO A 101 10.90 -1.66 -6.68
N ASN A 102 11.71 -2.59 -6.18
CA ASN A 102 13.14 -2.36 -5.95
C ASN A 102 14.04 -3.01 -7.02
N GLY A 103 13.51 -3.38 -8.18
CA GLY A 103 14.27 -4.04 -9.24
C GLY A 103 15.54 -3.30 -9.65
N THR A 104 15.52 -1.96 -9.67
CA THR A 104 16.69 -1.12 -9.98
C THR A 104 17.73 -1.03 -8.85
N ARG A 105 17.41 -1.56 -7.65
CA ARG A 105 18.25 -1.42 -6.44
C ARG A 105 18.91 -2.72 -6.00
N ILE A 106 18.62 -3.84 -6.64
CA ILE A 106 19.09 -5.17 -6.25
C ILE A 106 20.26 -5.67 -7.11
N GLY A 107 20.76 -4.85 -8.05
CA GLY A 107 21.84 -5.24 -8.94
C GLY A 107 21.42 -6.24 -10.02
N ALA A 108 20.14 -6.22 -10.42
CA ALA A 108 19.56 -7.13 -11.39
C ALA A 108 20.29 -7.09 -12.75
N GLU A 109 20.78 -5.94 -13.14
CA GLU A 109 21.58 -5.71 -14.36
C GLU A 109 22.87 -6.55 -14.42
N ARG A 110 23.46 -6.87 -13.26
CA ARG A 110 24.68 -7.70 -13.17
C ARG A 110 24.43 -9.14 -13.58
N ALA A 111 23.19 -9.60 -13.45
CA ALA A 111 22.75 -10.90 -13.90
C ALA A 111 22.10 -10.85 -15.29
N GLY A 112 22.11 -9.70 -15.97
CA GLY A 112 21.48 -9.50 -17.27
C GLY A 112 19.96 -9.45 -17.23
N ILE A 113 19.37 -9.29 -16.05
CA ILE A 113 17.91 -9.20 -15.86
C ILE A 113 17.43 -7.83 -16.30
N GLN A 114 16.39 -7.82 -17.12
CA GLN A 114 15.71 -6.58 -17.51
C GLN A 114 14.86 -6.04 -16.38
N VAL A 115 14.91 -4.72 -16.18
CA VAL A 115 14.08 -3.98 -15.23
C VAL A 115 13.44 -2.84 -16.01
N ASP A 116 12.15 -2.64 -15.86
CA ASP A 116 11.44 -1.56 -16.56
C ASP A 116 11.73 -0.19 -15.90
N GLU A 117 11.25 0.90 -16.54
CA GLU A 117 11.43 2.27 -16.07
C GLU A 117 10.78 2.53 -14.69
N ARG A 118 9.81 1.70 -14.29
CA ARG A 118 9.11 1.78 -13.02
C ARG A 118 9.78 0.94 -11.91
N GLY A 119 10.81 0.15 -12.27
CA GLY A 119 11.53 -0.71 -11.35
C GLY A 119 10.97 -2.13 -11.23
N PHE A 120 10.02 -2.54 -12.08
CA PHE A 120 9.54 -3.92 -12.13
C PHE A 120 10.46 -4.80 -12.97
N ILE A 121 10.49 -6.07 -12.62
CA ILE A 121 11.14 -7.14 -13.40
C ILE A 121 10.05 -7.84 -14.21
N PRO A 122 10.01 -7.69 -15.55
CA PRO A 122 9.03 -8.39 -16.38
C PRO A 122 9.24 -9.90 -16.33
N VAL A 123 8.12 -10.63 -16.20
CA VAL A 123 8.09 -12.10 -16.21
C VAL A 123 6.98 -12.60 -17.15
N ASP A 124 7.13 -13.84 -17.63
CA ASP A 124 6.07 -14.55 -18.32
C ASP A 124 5.08 -15.20 -17.35
N GLN A 125 4.07 -15.91 -17.85
CA GLN A 125 3.10 -16.63 -17.01
C GLN A 125 3.71 -17.78 -16.20
N HIS A 126 4.93 -18.18 -16.51
CA HIS A 126 5.70 -19.17 -15.75
C HIS A 126 6.66 -18.53 -14.74
N MET A 127 6.53 -17.23 -14.48
CA MET A 127 7.40 -16.44 -13.59
C MET A 127 8.85 -16.36 -14.04
N ARG A 128 9.16 -16.65 -15.31
CA ARG A 128 10.50 -16.57 -15.89
C ARG A 128 10.83 -15.12 -16.26
N THR A 129 12.03 -14.69 -15.92
CA THR A 129 12.59 -13.43 -16.44
C THR A 129 13.14 -13.63 -17.86
N ASN A 130 13.74 -12.61 -18.43
CA ASN A 130 14.48 -12.70 -19.69
C ASN A 130 15.72 -13.60 -19.61
N VAL A 131 16.16 -13.96 -18.40
CA VAL A 131 17.29 -14.88 -18.16
C VAL A 131 16.74 -16.27 -17.81
N PRO A 132 17.01 -17.33 -18.61
CA PRO A 132 16.27 -18.60 -18.57
C PRO A 132 16.26 -19.34 -17.22
N ASN A 133 17.29 -19.14 -16.39
CA ASN A 133 17.43 -19.80 -15.09
C ASN A 133 17.11 -18.86 -13.91
N ILE A 134 16.55 -17.67 -14.18
CA ILE A 134 16.19 -16.70 -13.14
C ILE A 134 14.69 -16.42 -13.22
N TYR A 135 14.05 -16.51 -12.06
CA TYR A 135 12.63 -16.27 -11.85
C TYR A 135 12.44 -15.07 -10.94
N ALA A 136 11.33 -14.37 -11.07
CA ALA A 136 10.96 -13.29 -10.18
C ALA A 136 9.49 -13.41 -9.77
N ILE A 137 9.17 -13.06 -8.53
CA ILE A 137 7.83 -13.14 -7.94
C ILE A 137 7.58 -11.97 -6.99
N GLY A 138 6.32 -11.74 -6.66
CA GLY A 138 5.90 -10.79 -5.64
C GLY A 138 5.86 -9.35 -6.13
N ASP A 139 6.08 -8.41 -5.22
CA ASP A 139 5.93 -6.97 -5.47
C ASP A 139 6.81 -6.47 -6.63
N VAL A 140 7.94 -7.13 -6.88
CA VAL A 140 8.90 -6.73 -7.92
C VAL A 140 8.44 -7.06 -9.35
N VAL A 141 7.44 -7.96 -9.52
CA VAL A 141 6.97 -8.36 -10.86
C VAL A 141 5.70 -7.63 -11.30
N GLY A 142 4.99 -6.94 -10.40
CA GLY A 142 3.82 -6.15 -10.79
C GLY A 142 2.73 -6.07 -9.72
N ASN A 143 1.71 -5.28 -10.05
CA ASN A 143 0.51 -5.13 -9.24
C ASN A 143 -0.47 -6.31 -9.41
N PRO A 144 -1.33 -6.55 -8.39
CA PRO A 144 -1.32 -5.94 -7.07
C PRO A 144 -0.16 -6.44 -6.20
N MET A 145 0.41 -5.56 -5.35
CA MET A 145 1.51 -5.87 -4.45
C MET A 145 0.98 -6.52 -3.16
N LEU A 146 0.69 -7.82 -3.23
CA LEU A 146 0.02 -8.58 -2.18
C LEU A 146 0.79 -9.87 -1.86
N ALA A 147 0.95 -10.17 -0.57
CA ALA A 147 1.72 -11.32 -0.10
C ALA A 147 1.14 -12.67 -0.60
N HIS A 148 -0.18 -12.82 -0.62
CA HIS A 148 -0.81 -14.05 -1.10
C HIS A 148 -0.65 -14.22 -2.63
N LYS A 149 -0.65 -13.14 -3.42
CA LYS A 149 -0.28 -13.19 -4.85
C LYS A 149 1.14 -13.74 -4.99
N ALA A 150 2.10 -13.18 -4.26
CA ALA A 150 3.48 -13.65 -4.26
C ALA A 150 3.61 -15.13 -3.89
N THR A 151 2.82 -15.62 -2.95
CA THR A 151 2.79 -17.04 -2.55
C THR A 151 2.32 -17.94 -3.70
N HIS A 152 1.29 -17.55 -4.44
CA HIS A 152 0.81 -18.29 -5.61
C HIS A 152 1.83 -18.25 -6.76
N GLU A 153 2.44 -17.11 -7.04
CA GLU A 153 3.51 -16.97 -8.01
C GLU A 153 4.72 -17.85 -7.64
N ALA A 154 5.10 -17.89 -6.36
CA ALA A 154 6.19 -18.73 -5.86
C ALA A 154 5.91 -20.23 -6.09
N LYS A 155 4.67 -20.66 -5.89
CA LYS A 155 4.26 -22.04 -6.18
C LYS A 155 4.42 -22.36 -7.66
N VAL A 156 3.92 -21.49 -8.54
CA VAL A 156 4.06 -21.64 -10.00
C VAL A 156 5.54 -21.69 -10.38
N ALA A 157 6.36 -20.77 -9.90
CA ALA A 157 7.80 -20.76 -10.19
C ALA A 157 8.47 -22.08 -9.76
N ALA A 158 8.18 -22.57 -8.55
CA ALA A 158 8.74 -23.83 -8.05
C ALA A 158 8.30 -25.05 -8.87
N GLU A 159 7.04 -25.12 -9.28
CA GLU A 159 6.50 -26.19 -10.12
C GLU A 159 7.14 -26.17 -11.53
N VAL A 160 7.31 -24.99 -12.12
CA VAL A 160 8.00 -24.80 -13.42
C VAL A 160 9.46 -25.23 -13.32
N ILE A 161 10.17 -24.85 -12.26
CA ILE A 161 11.56 -25.26 -12.01
C ILE A 161 11.68 -26.78 -11.89
N ALA A 162 10.66 -27.43 -11.30
CA ALA A 162 10.57 -28.89 -11.19
C ALA A 162 10.14 -29.58 -12.52
N GLY A 163 9.92 -28.83 -13.60
CA GLY A 163 9.53 -29.37 -14.90
C GLY A 163 8.02 -29.66 -15.05
N LEU A 164 7.20 -29.16 -14.13
CA LEU A 164 5.73 -29.31 -14.19
C LEU A 164 5.10 -28.23 -15.09
N PRO A 165 3.98 -28.52 -15.78
CA PRO A 165 3.28 -27.58 -16.65
C PRO A 165 2.40 -26.60 -15.84
N ALA A 166 3.01 -25.72 -15.06
CA ALA A 166 2.32 -24.72 -14.23
C ALA A 166 2.36 -23.33 -14.88
N LEU A 167 1.30 -22.54 -14.70
CA LEU A 167 1.22 -21.16 -15.11
C LEU A 167 0.42 -20.33 -14.11
N PHE A 168 0.73 -19.03 -14.04
CA PHE A 168 0.02 -18.06 -13.23
C PHE A 168 -1.05 -17.37 -14.10
N ASP A 169 -2.29 -17.80 -13.95
CA ASP A 169 -3.46 -17.27 -14.65
C ASP A 169 -4.66 -17.16 -13.71
N PRO A 170 -4.61 -16.30 -12.70
CA PRO A 170 -5.69 -16.17 -11.74
C PRO A 170 -6.89 -15.44 -12.35
N MET A 171 -8.10 -15.98 -12.20
CA MET A 171 -9.33 -15.28 -12.57
C MET A 171 -9.53 -13.99 -11.75
N THR A 172 -9.17 -14.03 -10.46
CA THR A 172 -9.28 -12.91 -9.52
C THR A 172 -8.18 -12.98 -8.48
N ILE A 173 -7.81 -11.83 -7.93
CA ILE A 173 -6.89 -11.72 -6.81
C ILE A 173 -7.60 -10.92 -5.72
N PRO A 174 -7.96 -11.53 -4.56
CA PRO A 174 -8.65 -10.83 -3.49
C PRO A 174 -7.76 -9.78 -2.83
N SER A 175 -8.37 -8.71 -2.36
CA SER A 175 -7.74 -7.69 -1.52
C SER A 175 -8.43 -7.62 -0.17
N VAL A 176 -7.67 -7.39 0.90
CA VAL A 176 -8.19 -7.26 2.26
C VAL A 176 -7.47 -6.12 2.97
N ALA A 177 -8.23 -5.26 3.63
CA ALA A 177 -7.73 -4.31 4.62
C ALA A 177 -8.07 -4.87 6.01
N TYR A 178 -7.05 -5.19 6.81
CA TYR A 178 -7.19 -5.74 8.18
C TYR A 178 -7.44 -4.62 9.19
N THR A 179 -8.50 -3.88 8.96
CA THR A 179 -9.00 -2.80 9.80
C THR A 179 -10.11 -3.30 10.74
N ASP A 180 -10.77 -2.44 11.50
CA ASP A 180 -11.93 -2.77 12.32
C ASP A 180 -13.10 -1.82 11.95
N PRO A 181 -14.11 -2.33 11.18
CA PRO A 181 -14.23 -3.65 10.55
C PRO A 181 -13.23 -3.88 9.41
N GLU A 182 -12.94 -5.13 9.10
CA GLU A 182 -12.20 -5.51 7.90
C GLU A 182 -12.99 -5.17 6.64
N VAL A 183 -12.26 -4.87 5.56
CA VAL A 183 -12.85 -4.66 4.23
C VAL A 183 -12.17 -5.60 3.26
N ALA A 184 -12.95 -6.46 2.62
CA ALA A 184 -12.45 -7.41 1.64
C ALA A 184 -13.21 -7.27 0.33
N TRP A 185 -12.49 -7.33 -0.78
CA TRP A 185 -13.11 -7.26 -2.12
C TRP A 185 -12.29 -8.05 -3.13
N MET A 186 -12.92 -8.35 -4.26
CA MET A 186 -12.32 -9.12 -5.33
C MET A 186 -13.14 -8.95 -6.62
N GLY A 187 -12.48 -8.97 -7.77
CA GLY A 187 -13.14 -8.89 -9.07
C GLY A 187 -13.30 -7.46 -9.57
N LEU A 188 -14.38 -7.19 -10.31
CA LEU A 188 -14.70 -5.87 -10.84
C LEU A 188 -15.23 -4.96 -9.73
N THR A 189 -14.87 -3.68 -9.80
CA THR A 189 -15.30 -2.61 -8.89
C THR A 189 -15.94 -1.49 -9.70
#